data_47c3a26293ba4e0bf71b99b8ec6f6107
#
_entry.id   47c3a26293ba4e0bf71b99b8ec6f6107
#
_cell.length_a   1.000
_cell.length_b   1.000
_cell.length_c   1.000
_cell.angle_alpha   90.00
_cell.angle_beta   90.00
_cell.angle_gamma   90.00
#
_symmetry.space_group_name_H-M   'P 1'
#
loop_
_entity.id
_entity.type
_entity.pdbx_description
1 polymer ?
#
loop_
_entity_poly.entity_id
_entity_poly.type
_entity_poly.pdbx_seq_one_letter_code
_entity_poly.pdbx_strand_id
1 'polypeptide(L)'
;MSKRIVILGAGYAGLEAAKTLHKKLKKQDDVEIILIDQNNHHTLLTELHEVAGHRVDASSLQVSIEHVLQYTKVKFVQDRIINTDLEQKKLFSEKHEYSFDYLIAGFGSEPAFFGIEGIEENAFTLWSLDDAQKLHDHIVNVFQEASEEKDIERRKQ
;
A
#
# COMPACT_ATOMS: atom_id res chain seq x y z
N MET A 1 -3.38 -18.85 -27.93
CA MET A 1 -3.71 -18.86 -26.47
C MET A 1 -3.46 -17.48 -25.93
N SER A 2 -4.43 -16.91 -25.23
CA SER A 2 -4.24 -15.59 -24.60
C SER A 2 -3.19 -15.69 -23.49
N LYS A 3 -2.29 -14.69 -23.41
CA LYS A 3 -1.29 -14.58 -22.36
C LYS A 3 -1.86 -13.74 -21.22
N ARG A 4 -1.66 -14.21 -19.99
CA ARG A 4 -2.12 -13.51 -18.78
C ARG A 4 -0.95 -12.95 -17.99
N ILE A 5 -0.94 -11.63 -17.84
CA ILE A 5 0.02 -10.91 -17.00
C ILE A 5 -0.71 -10.50 -15.73
N VAL A 6 -0.23 -10.97 -14.58
CA VAL A 6 -0.76 -10.57 -13.27
C VAL A 6 0.24 -9.64 -12.60
N ILE A 7 -0.27 -8.52 -12.08
CA ILE A 7 0.46 -7.56 -11.26
C ILE A 7 -0.11 -7.68 -9.86
N LEU A 8 0.72 -8.00 -8.88
CA LEU A 8 0.32 -8.12 -7.47
C LEU A 8 0.79 -6.89 -6.70
N GLY A 9 -0.18 -6.13 -6.20
CA GLY A 9 0.03 -4.86 -5.50
C GLY A 9 -0.20 -3.64 -6.38
N ALA A 10 -1.07 -2.72 -5.93
CA ALA A 10 -1.40 -1.45 -6.60
C ALA A 10 -0.69 -0.23 -5.97
N GLY A 11 0.50 -0.45 -5.43
CA GLY A 11 1.40 0.62 -5.03
C GLY A 11 2.00 1.35 -6.24
N TYR A 12 2.97 2.23 -6.02
CA TYR A 12 3.64 2.99 -7.09
C TYR A 12 4.16 2.09 -8.21
N ALA A 13 4.87 1.01 -7.86
CA ALA A 13 5.46 0.09 -8.84
C ALA A 13 4.38 -0.65 -9.65
N GLY A 14 3.34 -1.16 -8.99
CA GLY A 14 2.28 -1.92 -9.67
C GLY A 14 1.43 -1.06 -10.58
N LEU A 15 1.04 0.15 -10.16
CA LEU A 15 0.30 1.08 -11.01
C LEU A 15 1.12 1.55 -12.21
N GLU A 16 2.41 1.82 -12.03
CA GLU A 16 3.29 2.20 -13.15
C GLU A 16 3.47 1.04 -14.14
N ALA A 17 3.65 -0.19 -13.62
CA ALA A 17 3.69 -1.39 -14.45
C ALA A 17 2.39 -1.57 -15.25
N ALA A 18 1.23 -1.40 -14.61
CA ALA A 18 -0.08 -1.51 -15.24
C ALA A 18 -0.25 -0.50 -16.39
N LYS A 19 0.05 0.78 -16.14
CA LYS A 19 -0.01 1.85 -17.16
C LYS A 19 0.97 1.60 -18.31
N THR A 20 2.19 1.18 -17.99
CA THR A 20 3.22 0.90 -19.00
C THR A 20 2.83 -0.29 -19.89
N LEU A 21 2.32 -1.38 -19.28
CA LEU A 21 1.85 -2.54 -20.03
C LEU A 21 0.65 -2.18 -20.90
N HIS A 22 -0.33 -1.43 -20.36
CA HIS A 22 -1.43 -0.94 -21.17
C HIS A 22 -0.92 -0.17 -22.39
N LYS A 23 -0.04 0.82 -22.20
CA LYS A 23 0.51 1.65 -23.28
C LYS A 23 1.19 0.81 -24.36
N LYS A 24 1.97 -0.18 -23.96
CA LYS A 24 2.73 -1.03 -24.90
C LYS A 24 1.88 -2.11 -25.58
N LEU A 25 0.90 -2.67 -24.86
CA LEU A 25 0.15 -3.85 -25.28
C LEU A 25 -1.32 -3.56 -25.64
N LYS A 26 -1.75 -2.30 -25.67
CA LYS A 26 -3.15 -1.93 -25.90
C LYS A 26 -3.76 -2.44 -27.22
N LYS A 27 -2.92 -2.73 -28.23
CA LYS A 27 -3.33 -3.27 -29.52
C LYS A 27 -3.24 -4.80 -29.63
N GLN A 28 -2.82 -5.49 -28.57
CA GLN A 28 -2.69 -6.94 -28.54
C GLN A 28 -3.90 -7.53 -27.81
N ASP A 29 -4.84 -8.08 -28.55
CA ASP A 29 -6.08 -8.64 -28.02
C ASP A 29 -5.89 -9.99 -27.33
N ASP A 30 -4.75 -10.64 -27.59
CA ASP A 30 -4.36 -11.91 -27.00
C ASP A 30 -3.60 -11.78 -25.66
N VAL A 31 -3.57 -10.56 -25.07
CA VAL A 31 -2.94 -10.31 -23.76
C VAL A 31 -3.97 -9.72 -22.78
N GLU A 32 -4.20 -10.46 -21.69
CA GLU A 32 -4.96 -10.03 -20.52
C GLU A 32 -4.00 -9.47 -19.47
N ILE A 33 -4.32 -8.29 -18.90
CA ILE A 33 -3.55 -7.66 -17.81
C ILE A 33 -4.47 -7.52 -16.61
N ILE A 34 -4.09 -8.14 -15.49
CA ILE A 34 -4.85 -8.10 -14.23
C ILE A 34 -3.97 -7.45 -13.16
N LEU A 35 -4.51 -6.46 -12.47
CA LEU A 35 -3.91 -5.87 -11.26
C LEU A 35 -4.72 -6.36 -10.05
N ILE A 36 -4.05 -6.96 -9.07
CA ILE A 36 -4.68 -7.48 -7.85
C ILE A 36 -4.12 -6.70 -6.66
N ASP A 37 -5.00 -6.16 -5.83
CA ASP A 37 -4.65 -5.55 -4.53
C ASP A 37 -5.75 -5.81 -3.51
N GLN A 38 -5.40 -5.90 -2.24
CA GLN A 38 -6.36 -6.06 -1.15
C GLN A 38 -7.20 -4.80 -0.92
N ASN A 39 -6.66 -3.63 -1.26
CA ASN A 39 -7.33 -2.34 -1.13
C ASN A 39 -7.91 -1.89 -2.48
N ASN A 40 -8.96 -1.10 -2.45
CA ASN A 40 -9.55 -0.46 -3.64
C ASN A 40 -8.92 0.90 -3.96
N HIS A 41 -7.93 1.32 -3.17
CA HIS A 41 -7.24 2.60 -3.30
C HIS A 41 -5.73 2.44 -3.26
N HIS A 42 -5.04 3.34 -3.95
CA HIS A 42 -3.62 3.58 -3.84
C HIS A 42 -3.38 4.65 -2.78
N THR A 43 -2.48 4.39 -1.83
CA THR A 43 -2.09 5.36 -0.81
C THR A 43 -0.85 6.14 -1.26
N LEU A 44 -0.91 7.46 -1.15
CA LEU A 44 0.23 8.35 -1.41
C LEU A 44 1.21 8.30 -0.22
N LEU A 45 2.04 7.24 -0.16
CA LEU A 45 2.96 6.98 0.95
C LEU A 45 3.99 8.12 1.17
N THR A 46 4.32 8.87 0.13
CA THR A 46 5.23 10.02 0.22
C THR A 46 4.65 11.20 1.00
N GLU A 47 3.33 11.21 1.19
CA GLU A 47 2.59 12.29 1.84
C GLU A 47 2.09 11.93 3.25
N LEU A 48 2.49 10.78 3.81
CA LEU A 48 2.04 10.33 5.14
C LEU A 48 2.34 11.34 6.26
N HIS A 49 3.43 12.10 6.12
CA HIS A 49 3.81 13.15 7.05
C HIS A 49 2.77 14.29 7.13
N GLU A 50 1.97 14.50 6.09
CA GLU A 50 0.88 15.49 6.09
C GLU A 50 -0.26 15.06 7.01
N VAL A 51 -0.55 13.75 7.06
CA VAL A 51 -1.54 13.18 7.99
C VAL A 51 -1.00 13.21 9.42
N ALA A 52 0.25 12.76 9.63
CA ALA A 52 0.89 12.78 10.95
C ALA A 52 0.96 14.22 11.53
N GLY A 53 1.21 15.22 10.68
CA GLY A 53 1.20 16.64 11.03
C GLY A 53 -0.17 17.30 11.07
N HIS A 54 -1.25 16.54 10.90
CA HIS A 54 -2.66 17.04 10.86
C HIS A 54 -2.89 18.15 9.84
N ARG A 55 -2.20 18.11 8.71
CA ARG A 55 -2.39 19.10 7.63
C ARG A 55 -3.43 18.67 6.62
N VAL A 56 -3.65 17.36 6.48
CA VAL A 56 -4.70 16.78 5.63
C VAL A 56 -5.33 15.56 6.31
N ASP A 57 -6.57 15.27 5.94
CA ASP A 57 -7.24 14.05 6.36
C ASP A 57 -6.65 12.81 5.66
N ALA A 58 -6.62 11.67 6.34
CA ALA A 58 -6.10 10.40 5.80
C ALA A 58 -6.77 10.00 4.46
N SER A 59 -8.06 10.28 4.30
CA SER A 59 -8.79 10.00 3.06
C SER A 59 -8.27 10.79 1.85
N SER A 60 -7.64 11.95 2.07
CA SER A 60 -7.06 12.77 1.00
C SER A 60 -5.85 12.10 0.33
N LEU A 61 -5.21 11.14 1.01
CA LEU A 61 -4.08 10.39 0.48
C LEU A 61 -4.48 9.09 -0.23
N GLN A 62 -5.78 8.83 -0.36
CA GLN A 62 -6.31 7.63 -0.98
C GLN A 62 -6.85 7.93 -2.37
N VAL A 63 -6.25 7.34 -3.40
CA VAL A 63 -6.65 7.51 -4.80
C VAL A 63 -7.29 6.20 -5.29
N SER A 64 -8.53 6.26 -5.78
CA SER A 64 -9.23 5.09 -6.31
C SER A 64 -8.44 4.42 -7.45
N ILE A 65 -8.14 3.12 -7.30
CA ILE A 65 -7.46 2.33 -8.32
C ILE A 65 -8.31 2.24 -9.58
N GLU A 66 -9.61 2.06 -9.47
CA GLU A 66 -10.53 2.02 -10.61
C GLU A 66 -10.50 3.34 -11.39
N HIS A 67 -10.47 4.48 -10.68
CA HIS A 67 -10.35 5.78 -11.33
C HIS A 67 -9.02 5.93 -12.09
N VAL A 68 -7.92 5.48 -11.51
CA VAL A 68 -6.59 5.51 -12.16
C VAL A 68 -6.54 4.64 -13.42
N LEU A 69 -7.29 3.53 -13.44
CA LEU A 69 -7.29 2.54 -14.52
C LEU A 69 -8.44 2.71 -15.53
N GLN A 70 -9.36 3.65 -15.33
CA GLN A 70 -10.63 3.77 -16.08
C GLN A 70 -10.49 3.82 -17.61
N TYR A 71 -9.35 4.30 -18.14
CA TYR A 71 -9.08 4.38 -19.57
C TYR A 71 -8.01 3.37 -20.03
N THR A 72 -7.81 2.31 -19.25
CA THR A 72 -6.86 1.25 -19.58
C THR A 72 -7.58 -0.07 -19.89
N LYS A 73 -6.87 -1.01 -20.50
CA LYS A 73 -7.34 -2.40 -20.64
C LYS A 73 -7.04 -3.26 -19.42
N VAL A 74 -6.47 -2.69 -18.37
CA VAL A 74 -6.09 -3.40 -17.14
C VAL A 74 -7.35 -3.69 -16.33
N LYS A 75 -7.57 -4.96 -16.00
CA LYS A 75 -8.63 -5.39 -15.12
C LYS A 75 -8.16 -5.29 -13.68
N PHE A 76 -8.82 -4.48 -12.86
CA PHE A 76 -8.59 -4.45 -11.41
C PHE A 76 -9.41 -5.53 -10.73
N VAL A 77 -8.80 -6.23 -9.78
CA VAL A 77 -9.44 -7.20 -8.89
C VAL A 77 -9.04 -6.86 -7.46
N GLN A 78 -10.04 -6.51 -6.64
CA GLN A 78 -9.81 -6.35 -5.21
C GLN A 78 -9.84 -7.73 -4.56
N ASP A 79 -8.67 -8.25 -4.19
CA ASP A 79 -8.53 -9.52 -3.47
C ASP A 79 -7.22 -9.56 -2.70
N ARG A 80 -7.19 -10.36 -1.63
CA ARG A 80 -6.01 -10.57 -0.79
C ARG A 80 -5.35 -11.91 -1.14
N ILE A 81 -4.18 -11.85 -1.76
CA ILE A 81 -3.40 -13.05 -2.06
C ILE A 81 -2.68 -13.49 -0.78
N ILE A 82 -2.85 -14.77 -0.43
CA ILE A 82 -2.31 -15.39 0.78
C ILE A 82 -1.20 -16.40 0.48
N ASN A 83 -1.14 -16.91 -0.76
CA ASN A 83 -0.12 -17.86 -1.18
C ASN A 83 0.19 -17.74 -2.67
N THR A 84 1.40 -18.13 -3.05
CA THR A 84 1.89 -18.12 -4.43
C THR A 84 2.63 -19.41 -4.75
N ASP A 85 2.22 -20.11 -5.81
CA ASP A 85 2.94 -21.23 -6.40
C ASP A 85 3.57 -20.77 -7.72
N LEU A 86 4.88 -20.55 -7.70
CA LEU A 86 5.61 -20.08 -8.88
C LEU A 86 5.84 -21.20 -9.91
N GLU A 87 5.89 -22.46 -9.50
CA GLU A 87 6.09 -23.61 -10.40
C GLU A 87 4.82 -23.86 -11.22
N GLN A 88 3.66 -23.85 -10.54
CA GLN A 88 2.37 -24.00 -11.20
C GLN A 88 1.82 -22.67 -11.77
N LYS A 89 2.52 -21.55 -11.52
CA LYS A 89 2.12 -20.20 -11.94
C LYS A 89 0.72 -19.82 -11.46
N LYS A 90 0.49 -19.95 -10.15
CA LYS A 90 -0.80 -19.69 -9.50
C LYS A 90 -0.64 -18.79 -8.30
N LEU A 91 -1.64 -17.92 -8.10
CA LEU A 91 -1.85 -17.16 -6.89
C LEU A 91 -3.13 -17.65 -6.23
N PHE A 92 -3.14 -17.68 -4.90
CA PHE A 92 -4.28 -18.12 -4.11
C PHE A 92 -4.71 -17.03 -3.15
N SER A 93 -6.01 -16.73 -3.16
CA SER A 93 -6.67 -15.99 -2.10
C SER A 93 -7.51 -16.95 -1.25
N GLU A 94 -8.23 -16.43 -0.26
CA GLU A 94 -9.17 -17.25 0.52
C GLU A 94 -10.32 -17.80 -0.33
N LYS A 95 -10.66 -17.14 -1.45
CA LYS A 95 -11.86 -17.42 -2.24
C LYS A 95 -11.58 -17.81 -3.69
N HIS A 96 -10.43 -17.42 -4.23
CA HIS A 96 -10.15 -17.55 -5.65
C HIS A 96 -8.72 -18.06 -5.91
N GLU A 97 -8.55 -18.60 -7.11
CA GLU A 97 -7.29 -19.00 -7.69
C GLU A 97 -7.05 -18.22 -8.98
N TYR A 98 -5.86 -17.65 -9.16
CA TYR A 98 -5.48 -16.89 -10.35
C TYR A 98 -4.27 -17.53 -11.00
N SER A 99 -4.42 -18.01 -12.24
CA SER A 99 -3.28 -18.46 -13.04
C SER A 99 -2.63 -17.30 -13.78
N PHE A 100 -1.34 -17.37 -14.04
CA PHE A 100 -0.61 -16.37 -14.79
C PHE A 100 0.44 -17.00 -15.72
N ASP A 101 0.75 -16.33 -16.83
CA ASP A 101 1.95 -16.61 -17.64
C ASP A 101 3.14 -15.80 -17.10
N TYR A 102 2.87 -14.55 -16.69
CA TYR A 102 3.86 -13.61 -16.13
C TYR A 102 3.31 -12.98 -14.87
N LEU A 103 4.15 -12.88 -13.85
CA LEU A 103 3.84 -12.22 -12.58
C LEU A 103 4.78 -11.04 -12.36
N ILE A 104 4.21 -9.89 -12.01
CA ILE A 104 4.95 -8.72 -11.51
C ILE A 104 4.61 -8.59 -10.03
N ALA A 105 5.60 -8.78 -9.16
CA ALA A 105 5.46 -8.62 -7.73
C ALA A 105 5.75 -7.17 -7.33
N GLY A 106 4.69 -6.42 -7.00
CA GLY A 106 4.76 -5.00 -6.63
C GLY A 106 4.06 -4.70 -5.30
N PHE A 107 4.03 -5.66 -4.38
CA PHE A 107 3.31 -5.55 -3.11
C PHE A 107 4.07 -4.74 -2.03
N GLY A 108 5.20 -4.11 -2.38
CA GLY A 108 5.94 -3.21 -1.49
C GLY A 108 6.88 -3.92 -0.52
N SER A 109 7.12 -3.28 0.60
CA SER A 109 8.01 -3.73 1.67
C SER A 109 7.39 -3.35 3.02
N GLU A 110 8.01 -3.79 4.09
CA GLU A 110 7.64 -3.45 5.47
C GLU A 110 8.87 -2.93 6.22
N PRO A 111 8.69 -2.12 7.29
CA PRO A 111 9.79 -1.73 8.15
C PRO A 111 10.47 -2.96 8.76
N ALA A 112 11.80 -2.95 8.86
CA ALA A 112 12.57 -4.00 9.49
C ALA A 112 13.37 -3.43 10.66
N PHE A 113 13.19 -4.00 11.84
CA PHE A 113 13.87 -3.54 13.07
C PHE A 113 15.17 -4.29 13.38
N PHE A 114 15.54 -5.26 12.55
CA PHE A 114 16.80 -6.03 12.60
C PHE A 114 17.10 -6.68 13.96
N GLY A 115 16.05 -6.96 14.77
CA GLY A 115 16.20 -7.55 16.10
C GLY A 115 16.83 -6.64 17.15
N ILE A 116 16.83 -5.32 16.93
CA ILE A 116 17.29 -4.35 17.94
C ILE A 116 16.23 -4.27 19.02
N GLU A 117 16.65 -4.64 20.25
CA GLU A 117 15.78 -4.69 21.43
C GLU A 117 15.16 -3.33 21.73
N GLY A 118 13.86 -3.30 21.97
CA GLY A 118 13.09 -2.11 22.35
C GLY A 118 12.71 -1.19 21.20
N ILE A 119 13.20 -1.38 19.98
CA ILE A 119 12.80 -0.48 18.87
C ILE A 119 11.34 -0.71 18.48
N GLU A 120 10.90 -1.96 18.38
CA GLU A 120 9.55 -2.29 17.92
C GLU A 120 8.48 -1.77 18.88
N GLU A 121 8.78 -1.78 20.20
CA GLU A 121 7.88 -1.33 21.26
C GLU A 121 7.88 0.20 21.45
N ASN A 122 8.98 0.88 21.13
CA ASN A 122 9.19 2.29 21.49
C ASN A 122 9.30 3.24 20.30
N ALA A 123 9.37 2.73 19.06
CA ALA A 123 9.47 3.56 17.87
C ALA A 123 8.12 3.67 17.15
N PHE A 124 7.88 4.82 16.53
CA PHE A 124 6.80 4.98 15.56
C PHE A 124 7.38 4.79 14.15
N THR A 125 6.68 4.00 13.34
CA THR A 125 6.92 3.93 11.90
C THR A 125 6.06 4.95 11.17
N LEU A 126 6.47 5.33 9.97
CA LEU A 126 5.66 6.17 9.07
C LEU A 126 5.61 5.48 7.71
N TRP A 127 4.95 4.32 7.67
CA TRP A 127 4.92 3.41 6.52
C TRP A 127 3.53 3.15 5.97
N SER A 128 2.51 3.40 6.79
CA SER A 128 1.10 3.23 6.44
C SER A 128 0.27 4.43 6.91
N LEU A 129 -0.97 4.55 6.43
CA LEU A 129 -1.91 5.54 6.94
C LEU A 129 -2.22 5.33 8.43
N ASP A 130 -2.28 4.08 8.86
CA ASP A 130 -2.49 3.72 10.27
C ASP A 130 -1.31 4.20 11.14
N ASP A 131 -0.07 4.03 10.65
CA ASP A 131 1.12 4.58 11.35
C ASP A 131 1.06 6.11 11.46
N ALA A 132 0.70 6.78 10.37
CA ALA A 132 0.59 8.24 10.36
C ALA A 132 -0.47 8.74 11.37
N GLN A 133 -1.61 8.05 11.46
CA GLN A 133 -2.66 8.36 12.42
C GLN A 133 -2.22 8.10 13.85
N LYS A 134 -1.59 6.96 14.14
CA LYS A 134 -1.04 6.64 15.47
C LYS A 134 0.00 7.66 15.90
N LEU A 135 0.88 8.07 15.01
CA LEU A 135 1.88 9.10 15.30
C LEU A 135 1.22 10.45 15.58
N HIS A 136 0.20 10.84 14.79
CA HIS A 136 -0.59 12.03 15.05
C HIS A 136 -1.23 12.01 16.44
N ASP A 137 -1.95 10.93 16.76
CA ASP A 137 -2.66 10.80 18.03
C ASP A 137 -1.68 10.84 19.22
N HIS A 138 -0.51 10.21 19.08
CA HIS A 138 0.53 10.29 20.09
C HIS A 138 1.03 11.72 20.28
N ILE A 139 1.33 12.46 19.22
CA ILE A 139 1.79 13.86 19.29
C ILE A 139 0.74 14.72 20.02
N VAL A 140 -0.54 14.59 19.64
CA VAL A 140 -1.64 15.34 20.27
C VAL A 140 -1.73 15.02 21.76
N ASN A 141 -1.68 13.76 22.15
CA ASN A 141 -1.76 13.33 23.53
C ASN A 141 -0.59 13.88 24.37
N VAL A 142 0.64 13.78 23.86
CA VAL A 142 1.84 14.31 24.54
C VAL A 142 1.73 15.83 24.78
N PHE A 143 1.26 16.60 23.78
CA PHE A 143 1.05 18.04 23.95
C PHE A 143 -0.07 18.35 24.94
N GLN A 144 -1.13 17.56 24.95
CA GLN A 144 -2.21 17.71 25.92
C GLN A 144 -1.71 17.43 27.35
N GLU A 145 -1.02 16.32 27.57
CA GLU A 145 -0.41 15.95 28.86
C GLU A 145 0.57 17.03 29.33
N ALA A 146 1.44 17.51 28.44
CA ALA A 146 2.37 18.59 28.76
C ALA A 146 1.68 19.91 29.12
N SER A 147 0.49 20.19 28.56
CA SER A 147 -0.29 21.38 28.90
C SER A 147 -0.87 21.32 30.30
N GLU A 148 -1.19 20.14 30.81
CA GLU A 148 -1.76 19.87 32.12
C GLU A 148 -0.71 19.66 33.21
N GLU A 149 0.55 19.35 32.82
CA GLU A 149 1.67 19.11 33.73
C GLU A 149 2.09 20.41 34.46
N LYS A 150 2.08 20.38 35.79
CA LYS A 150 2.43 21.54 36.65
C LYS A 150 3.93 21.59 36.95
N ASP A 151 4.62 20.45 36.87
CA ASP A 151 6.07 20.40 37.06
C ASP A 151 6.79 20.86 35.79
N ILE A 152 7.49 21.99 35.87
CA ILE A 152 8.18 22.57 34.72
C ILE A 152 9.29 21.66 34.17
N GLU A 153 9.97 20.91 35.02
CA GLU A 153 11.04 20.00 34.58
C GLU A 153 10.48 18.74 33.88
N ARG A 154 9.34 18.23 34.33
CA ARG A 154 8.64 17.15 33.63
C ARG A 154 8.02 17.59 32.32
N ARG A 155 7.54 18.84 32.23
CA ARG A 155 6.99 19.39 30.99
C ARG A 155 8.00 19.50 29.85
N LYS A 156 9.30 19.50 30.15
CA LYS A 156 10.41 19.61 29.20
C LYS A 156 10.90 18.25 28.70
N GLN A 157 10.50 17.17 29.33
CA GLN A 157 10.84 15.79 28.94
C GLN A 157 9.85 15.24 27.91
#